data_91f44e1c0114bede597faa16640213f5
#
_entry.id   91f44e1c0114bede597faa16640213f5
#
_cell.length_a   1.000
_cell.length_b   1.000
_cell.length_c   1.000
_cell.angle_alpha   90.00
_cell.angle_beta   90.00
_cell.angle_gamma   90.00
#
_symmetry.space_group_name_H-M   'P 1'
#
loop_
_entity.id
_entity.type
_entity.pdbx_description
1 polymer ?
#
loop_
_entity_poly.entity_id
_entity_poly.type
_entity_poly.pdbx_seq_one_letter_code
_entity_poly.pdbx_strand_id
1 'polypeptide(L)'
;MKTREEALAYGLSFKDTYIEAPFHDENWQLVRVKSNKKAFLWTYERNGYINLNVKVSPEWRDFWRSAYASVVAGYHQNKEHWNTIILDGSIPDKDCLLYTSPSPRDRQKS
;
A
#
# COMPACT_ATOMS: atom_id res chain seq x y z
N MET A 1 11.41 -3.97 4.18
CA MET A 1 10.95 -2.65 3.70
C MET A 1 10.65 -1.78 4.91
N LYS A 2 11.32 -0.65 5.04
CA LYS A 2 11.14 0.24 6.19
C LYS A 2 11.03 1.71 5.80
N THR A 3 11.42 2.07 4.58
CA THR A 3 11.45 3.48 4.18
C THR A 3 10.37 3.77 3.15
N ARG A 4 10.02 5.06 3.08
CA ARG A 4 9.08 5.53 2.07
C ARG A 4 9.65 5.31 0.67
N GLU A 5 10.94 5.55 0.51
CA GLU A 5 11.59 5.41 -0.79
C GLU A 5 11.47 3.97 -1.31
N GLU A 6 11.65 2.99 -0.42
CA GLU A 6 11.50 1.59 -0.80
C GLU A 6 10.06 1.29 -1.22
N ALA A 7 9.09 1.81 -0.47
CA ALA A 7 7.69 1.56 -0.76
C ALA A 7 7.28 2.19 -2.09
N LEU A 8 7.69 3.43 -2.34
CA LEU A 8 7.37 4.11 -3.59
C LEU A 8 8.07 3.45 -4.76
N ALA A 9 9.32 3.05 -4.58
CA ALA A 9 10.06 2.35 -5.64
C ALA A 9 9.36 1.04 -6.01
N TYR A 10 8.88 0.33 -5.00
CA TYR A 10 8.14 -0.90 -5.25
C TYR A 10 6.87 -0.63 -6.06
N GLY A 11 6.10 0.39 -5.69
CA GLY A 11 4.90 0.75 -6.42
C GLY A 11 5.21 1.13 -7.87
N LEU A 12 6.33 1.82 -8.10
CA LEU A 12 6.73 2.22 -9.45
C LEU A 12 7.29 1.06 -10.27
N SER A 13 7.59 -0.07 -9.64
CA SER A 13 8.05 -1.24 -10.37
C SER A 13 6.95 -1.86 -11.23
N PHE A 14 5.71 -1.52 -10.97
CA PHE A 14 4.59 -1.98 -11.79
C PHE A 14 4.43 -1.10 -13.01
N LYS A 15 4.01 -1.71 -14.12
CA LYS A 15 3.88 -1.02 -15.38
C LYS A 15 2.81 0.08 -15.31
N ASP A 16 3.09 1.20 -15.95
CA ASP A 16 2.13 2.29 -16.12
C ASP A 16 1.68 2.90 -14.79
N THR A 17 2.63 3.13 -13.90
CA THR A 17 2.36 3.76 -12.60
C THR A 17 3.14 5.06 -12.45
N TYR A 18 2.66 5.92 -11.57
CA TYR A 18 3.34 7.19 -11.28
C TYR A 18 3.05 7.61 -9.84
N ILE A 19 3.93 8.47 -9.32
CA ILE A 19 3.80 9.02 -7.96
C ILE A 19 3.07 10.36 -8.03
N GLU A 20 2.21 10.60 -7.04
CA GLU A 20 1.55 11.88 -6.87
C GLU A 20 1.51 12.26 -5.40
N ALA A 21 1.64 13.55 -5.12
CA ALA A 21 1.42 14.11 -3.79
C ALA A 21 0.20 15.04 -3.89
N PRO A 22 -1.02 14.50 -3.71
CA PRO A 22 -2.24 15.23 -4.05
C PRO A 22 -2.62 16.33 -3.07
N PHE A 23 -1.99 16.35 -1.90
CA PHE A 23 -2.25 17.34 -0.88
C PHE A 23 -1.07 18.30 -0.77
N HIS A 24 -1.29 19.47 -0.18
CA HIS A 24 -0.18 20.37 0.11
C HIS A 24 0.71 19.86 1.25
N ASP A 25 0.35 18.73 1.81
CA ASP A 25 1.09 18.06 2.87
C ASP A 25 1.98 16.99 2.24
N GLU A 26 3.30 17.19 2.30
CA GLU A 26 4.27 16.27 1.72
C GLU A 26 4.27 14.91 2.42
N ASN A 27 3.61 14.80 3.57
CA ASN A 27 3.51 13.53 4.26
C ASN A 27 2.74 12.47 3.47
N TRP A 28 1.85 12.89 2.57
CA TRP A 28 1.05 11.95 1.81
C TRP A 28 1.56 11.86 0.38
N GLN A 29 2.09 10.71 0.02
CA GLN A 29 2.54 10.42 -1.34
C GLN A 29 1.98 9.07 -1.76
N LEU A 30 1.50 8.98 -2.96
CA LEU A 30 0.81 7.78 -3.42
C LEU A 30 1.24 7.39 -4.82
N VAL A 31 0.95 6.13 -5.17
CA VAL A 31 1.23 5.59 -6.50
C VAL A 31 -0.10 5.28 -7.17
N ARG A 32 -0.26 5.78 -8.38
CA ARG A 32 -1.47 5.59 -9.19
C ARG A 32 -1.15 4.82 -10.45
N VAL A 33 -2.18 4.16 -10.97
CA VAL A 33 -2.12 3.54 -12.30
C VAL A 33 -2.47 4.62 -13.33
N LYS A 34 -1.64 4.76 -14.38
CA LYS A 34 -1.83 5.82 -15.37
C LYS A 34 -3.14 5.70 -16.14
N SER A 35 -3.54 4.48 -16.49
CA SER A 35 -4.69 4.28 -17.36
C SER A 35 -6.01 4.70 -16.73
N ASN A 36 -6.19 4.49 -15.43
CA ASN A 36 -7.44 4.80 -14.74
C ASN A 36 -7.28 5.80 -13.60
N LYS A 37 -6.05 6.22 -13.31
CA LYS A 37 -5.71 7.19 -12.26
C LYS A 37 -6.09 6.71 -10.86
N LYS A 38 -6.32 5.42 -10.68
CA LYS A 38 -6.64 4.87 -9.37
C LYS A 38 -5.39 4.65 -8.56
N ALA A 39 -5.43 5.05 -7.29
CA ALA A 39 -4.34 4.80 -6.36
C ALA A 39 -4.45 3.39 -5.82
N PHE A 40 -3.32 2.71 -5.69
CA PHE A 40 -3.29 1.39 -5.08
C PHE A 40 -2.32 1.31 -3.90
N LEU A 41 -1.52 2.35 -3.70
CA LEU A 41 -0.57 2.40 -2.60
C LEU A 41 -0.43 3.84 -2.14
N TRP A 42 -0.64 4.08 -0.83
CA TRP A 42 -0.46 5.37 -0.20
C TRP A 42 0.64 5.25 0.84
N THR A 43 1.49 6.26 0.94
CA THR A 43 2.52 6.31 1.97
C THR A 43 2.35 7.55 2.83
N TYR A 44 2.60 7.40 4.11
CA TYR A 44 2.57 8.52 5.06
C TYR A 44 3.32 8.12 6.32
N GLU A 45 3.80 9.12 7.05
CA GLU A 45 4.43 8.87 8.35
C GLU A 45 3.41 9.10 9.45
N ARG A 46 3.37 8.18 10.41
CA ARG A 46 2.48 8.28 11.55
C ARG A 46 3.11 7.53 12.72
N ASN A 47 3.14 8.18 13.88
CA ASN A 47 3.68 7.58 15.11
C ASN A 47 5.14 7.12 14.97
N GLY A 48 5.93 7.84 14.17
CA GLY A 48 7.35 7.52 14.01
C GLY A 48 7.66 6.44 13.00
N TYR A 49 6.65 5.91 12.31
CA TYR A 49 6.85 4.87 11.30
C TYR A 49 6.23 5.30 9.98
N ILE A 50 6.84 4.82 8.88
CA ILE A 50 6.20 4.92 7.58
C ILE A 50 5.08 3.87 7.55
N ASN A 51 3.92 4.30 7.10
CA ASN A 51 2.74 3.45 6.97
C ASN A 51 2.36 3.38 5.50
N LEU A 52 1.87 2.22 5.07
CA LEU A 52 1.34 2.04 3.74
C LEU A 52 -0.13 1.72 3.82
N ASN A 53 -0.94 2.41 3.03
CA ASN A 53 -2.31 1.93 2.78
C ASN A 53 -2.28 1.22 1.44
N VAL A 54 -2.68 -0.04 1.43
CA VAL A 54 -2.66 -0.85 0.22
C VAL A 54 -4.04 -1.42 -0.03
N LYS A 55 -4.41 -1.45 -1.30
CA LYS A 55 -5.69 -2.02 -1.70
C LYS A 55 -5.58 -3.53 -1.66
N VAL A 56 -6.61 -4.18 -1.12
CA VAL A 56 -6.58 -5.63 -0.90
C VAL A 56 -7.98 -6.20 -1.09
N SER A 57 -8.05 -7.42 -1.62
CA SER A 57 -9.33 -8.11 -1.74
C SER A 57 -9.80 -8.57 -0.35
N PRO A 58 -11.12 -8.68 -0.14
CA PRO A 58 -11.63 -9.04 1.19
C PRO A 58 -11.08 -10.36 1.73
N GLU A 59 -10.86 -11.35 0.88
CA GLU A 59 -10.36 -12.64 1.32
C GLU A 59 -8.93 -12.57 1.85
N TRP A 60 -8.09 -11.70 1.27
CA TRP A 60 -6.72 -11.51 1.74
C TRP A 60 -6.62 -10.47 2.83
N ARG A 61 -7.59 -9.56 2.91
CA ARG A 61 -7.61 -8.51 3.91
C ARG A 61 -7.52 -9.08 5.33
N ASP A 62 -8.40 -10.01 5.64
CA ASP A 62 -8.46 -10.58 6.98
C ASP A 62 -7.29 -11.51 7.24
N PHE A 63 -6.84 -12.23 6.21
CA PHE A 63 -5.67 -13.09 6.34
C PHE A 63 -4.46 -12.30 6.82
N TRP A 64 -4.16 -11.18 6.16
CA TRP A 64 -2.98 -10.39 6.51
C TRP A 64 -3.14 -9.69 7.85
N ARG A 65 -4.33 -9.23 8.18
CA ARG A 65 -4.59 -8.64 9.50
C ARG A 65 -4.39 -9.65 10.62
N SER A 66 -4.71 -10.91 10.37
CA SER A 66 -4.51 -11.98 11.36
C SER A 66 -3.06 -12.42 11.42
N ALA A 67 -2.35 -12.39 10.30
CA ALA A 67 -0.98 -12.89 10.22
C ALA A 67 0.01 -11.97 10.93
N TYR A 68 -0.22 -10.65 10.90
CA TYR A 68 0.75 -9.69 11.43
C TYR A 68 0.06 -8.58 12.20
N ALA A 69 0.57 -8.30 13.40
CA ALA A 69 0.06 -7.19 14.21
C ALA A 69 0.24 -5.84 13.53
N SER A 70 1.24 -5.71 12.65
CA SER A 70 1.51 -4.48 11.92
C SER A 70 0.61 -4.27 10.72
N VAL A 71 -0.30 -5.21 10.42
CA VAL A 71 -1.31 -5.04 9.38
C VAL A 71 -2.64 -4.78 10.06
N VAL A 72 -3.20 -3.60 9.82
CA VAL A 72 -4.43 -3.17 10.49
C VAL A 72 -5.41 -2.62 9.46
N ALA A 73 -6.62 -2.27 9.92
CA ALA A 73 -7.63 -1.69 9.03
C ALA A 73 -7.15 -0.38 8.42
N GLY A 74 -7.54 -0.13 7.17
CA GLY A 74 -7.08 1.02 6.42
C GLY A 74 -7.37 2.36 7.10
N TYR A 75 -6.33 3.11 7.40
CA TYR A 75 -6.41 4.41 8.05
C TYR A 75 -6.89 5.45 7.03
N HIS A 76 -7.95 6.14 7.33
CA HIS A 76 -8.58 7.14 6.44
C HIS A 76 -9.04 6.58 5.09
N GLN A 77 -9.21 5.27 5.00
CA GLN A 77 -9.64 4.61 3.77
C GLN A 77 -10.80 3.67 4.08
N ASN A 78 -11.46 3.18 3.03
CA ASN A 78 -12.51 2.17 3.18
C ASN A 78 -11.88 0.89 3.72
N LYS A 79 -12.30 0.47 4.92
CA LYS A 79 -11.66 -0.64 5.62
C LYS A 79 -11.97 -2.01 5.03
N GLU A 80 -12.94 -2.09 4.13
CA GLU A 80 -13.23 -3.34 3.44
C GLU A 80 -12.26 -3.62 2.31
N HIS A 81 -11.65 -2.58 1.75
CA HIS A 81 -10.79 -2.69 0.57
C HIS A 81 -9.36 -2.25 0.82
N TRP A 82 -9.04 -1.78 2.03
CA TRP A 82 -7.73 -1.24 2.32
C TRP A 82 -7.19 -1.77 3.64
N ASN A 83 -5.92 -2.15 3.64
CA ASN A 83 -5.17 -2.42 4.85
C ASN A 83 -4.09 -1.35 5.02
N THR A 84 -3.75 -1.07 6.27
CA THR A 84 -2.60 -0.26 6.61
C THR A 84 -1.49 -1.17 7.11
N ILE A 85 -0.30 -1.01 6.55
CA ILE A 85 0.89 -1.75 6.95
C ILE A 85 1.83 -0.79 7.62
N ILE A 86 2.17 -1.07 8.87
CA ILE A 86 3.13 -0.26 9.63
C ILE A 86 4.51 -0.84 9.38
N LEU A 87 5.39 -0.04 8.79
CA LEU A 87 6.73 -0.51 8.42
C LEU A 87 7.66 -0.44 9.63
N ASP A 88 7.41 -1.29 10.60
CA ASP A 88 8.20 -1.37 11.84
C ASP A 88 9.27 -2.48 11.79
N GLY A 89 9.39 -3.14 10.66
CA GLY A 89 10.38 -4.20 10.48
C GLY A 89 9.92 -5.58 10.91
N SER A 90 8.67 -5.70 11.39
CA SER A 90 8.17 -6.99 11.88
C SER A 90 7.71 -7.92 10.77
N ILE A 91 7.44 -7.38 9.57
CA ILE A 91 6.94 -8.18 8.44
C ILE A 91 8.10 -8.46 7.49
N PRO A 92 8.34 -9.74 7.14
CA PRO A 92 9.39 -10.05 6.16
C PRO A 92 9.13 -9.37 4.83
N ASP A 93 10.20 -8.91 4.17
CA ASP A 93 10.08 -8.18 2.91
C ASP A 93 9.31 -8.96 1.85
N LYS A 94 9.51 -10.28 1.79
CA LYS A 94 8.81 -11.11 0.82
C LYS A 94 7.30 -11.01 0.96
N ASP A 95 6.79 -10.92 2.19
CA ASP A 95 5.37 -10.83 2.44
C ASP A 95 4.85 -9.41 2.14
N CYS A 96 5.62 -8.39 2.46
CA CYS A 96 5.29 -7.03 2.06
C CYS A 96 5.13 -6.92 0.55
N LEU A 97 6.01 -7.56 -0.20
CA LEU A 97 5.97 -7.49 -1.65
C LEU A 97 4.76 -8.21 -2.23
N LEU A 98 4.26 -9.26 -1.56
CA LEU A 98 3.15 -10.02 -2.07
C LEU A 98 1.83 -9.26 -2.07
N TYR A 99 1.56 -8.49 -1.03
CA TYR A 99 0.25 -7.88 -0.91
C TYR A 99 0.24 -6.36 -1.07
N THR A 100 1.37 -5.75 -1.39
CA THR A 100 1.42 -4.34 -1.75
C THR A 100 1.32 -4.11 -3.25
N SER A 101 1.15 -5.18 -4.02
CA SER A 101 1.00 -5.05 -5.47
C SER A 101 -0.40 -4.58 -5.84
N PRO A 102 -0.59 -4.03 -7.03
CA PRO A 102 -1.93 -3.80 -7.55
C PRO A 102 -2.72 -5.10 -7.50
N SER A 103 -4.03 -4.98 -7.31
CA SER A 103 -4.88 -6.14 -7.16
C SER A 103 -4.64 -7.13 -8.30
N PRO A 104 -4.45 -8.42 -8.01
CA PRO A 104 -4.35 -9.42 -9.07
C PRO A 104 -5.56 -9.38 -10.01
N ARG A 105 -6.72 -9.04 -9.47
CA ARG A 105 -7.91 -8.92 -10.29
C ARG A 105 -7.75 -7.80 -11.31
N ASP A 106 -7.21 -6.67 -10.90
CA ASP A 106 -6.98 -5.56 -11.81
C ASP A 106 -6.05 -5.97 -12.94
N ARG A 107 -5.01 -6.73 -12.61
CA ARG A 107 -4.09 -7.22 -13.62
C ARG A 107 -4.72 -8.27 -14.53
N GLN A 108 -5.56 -9.13 -13.96
CA GLN A 108 -6.19 -10.19 -14.72
C GLN A 108 -7.22 -9.67 -15.70
N LYS A 109 -7.90 -8.61 -15.31
CA LYS A 109 -8.93 -8.03 -16.14
C LYS A 109 -8.40 -7.06 -17.18
N SER A 110 -7.19 -6.67 -17.00
CA SER A 110 -6.55 -5.74 -17.91
C SER A 110 -5.79 -6.45 -18.97
#